data_b8b37e390ef5187eee7799ad5025cedf
#
_entry.id   b8b37e390ef5187eee7799ad5025cedf
#
_cell.length_a   1.000
_cell.length_b   1.000
_cell.length_c   1.000
_cell.angle_alpha   90.00
_cell.angle_beta   90.00
_cell.angle_gamma   90.00
#
_symmetry.space_group_name_H-M   'P 1'
#
loop_
_entity.id
_entity.type
_entity.pdbx_description
1 polymer ?
#
loop_
_entity_poly.entity_id
_entity_poly.type
_entity_poly.pdbx_seq_one_letter_code
_entity_poly.pdbx_strand_id
1 'polypeptide(L)'
;MKYVVATAGHVDHGKSTLVRALTGIEPDRWEEERRRGLTIDLGFAWTTLPSGADVAFVDVPGHERFIPNMLAGLGPAPVVMFVVAADEGWSAQSDDHRDALAALGVEHGLLVISRADRATDTRIGDVIASTRVELADTGLAEAPIVVVSALEGRGLDELRTTLDAVLARTPRPPTSGRVRFWIDRSFTRTGAGTVVTGTLAAGTIGV
;
A
#
# COMPACT_ATOMS: atom_id res chain seq x y z
N MET A 1 8.21 -8.84 14.07
CA MET A 1 9.10 -8.22 13.06
C MET A 1 8.29 -7.13 12.40
N LYS A 2 8.88 -5.96 12.08
CA LYS A 2 8.13 -4.82 11.55
C LYS A 2 8.39 -4.68 10.05
N TYR A 3 7.32 -4.62 9.26
CA TYR A 3 7.35 -4.37 7.83
C TYR A 3 6.52 -3.14 7.49
N VAL A 4 6.86 -2.50 6.37
CA VAL A 4 6.07 -1.39 5.82
C VAL A 4 5.52 -1.83 4.47
N VAL A 5 4.22 -1.65 4.27
CA VAL A 5 3.49 -1.96 3.04
C VAL A 5 2.75 -0.70 2.60
N ALA A 6 3.03 -0.21 1.40
CA ALA A 6 2.26 0.89 0.84
C ALA A 6 1.10 0.37 -0.03
N THR A 7 0.00 1.09 -0.06
CA THR A 7 -1.04 0.86 -1.06
C THR A 7 -0.68 1.56 -2.37
N ALA A 8 -1.20 1.09 -3.49
CA ALA A 8 -1.12 1.76 -4.79
C ALA A 8 -2.41 1.50 -5.58
N GLY A 9 -2.69 2.32 -6.58
CA GLY A 9 -3.87 2.19 -7.44
C GLY A 9 -4.76 3.42 -7.42
N HIS A 10 -5.74 3.42 -8.33
CA HIS A 10 -6.64 4.55 -8.58
C HIS A 10 -7.42 5.02 -7.33
N VAL A 11 -7.83 6.29 -7.31
CA VAL A 11 -8.81 6.79 -6.34
C VAL A 11 -10.08 5.95 -6.42
N ASP A 12 -10.77 5.78 -5.33
CA ASP A 12 -12.01 4.96 -5.22
C ASP A 12 -11.85 3.44 -5.47
N HIS A 13 -10.68 2.91 -5.80
CA HIS A 13 -10.46 1.46 -5.87
C HIS A 13 -10.49 0.75 -4.50
N GLY A 14 -10.78 1.47 -3.42
CA GLY A 14 -11.00 0.91 -2.09
C GLY A 14 -9.74 0.64 -1.28
N LYS A 15 -8.62 1.32 -1.54
CA LYS A 15 -7.36 1.20 -0.78
C LYS A 15 -7.56 1.39 0.72
N SER A 16 -8.08 2.55 1.13
CA SER A 16 -8.34 2.89 2.55
C SER A 16 -9.33 1.93 3.21
N THR A 17 -10.38 1.55 2.46
CA THR A 17 -11.38 0.55 2.93
C THR A 17 -10.72 -0.80 3.19
N LEU A 18 -9.82 -1.22 2.31
CA LEU A 18 -9.07 -2.46 2.45
C LEU A 18 -8.12 -2.44 3.64
N VAL A 19 -7.36 -1.34 3.80
CA VAL A 19 -6.48 -1.14 4.97
C VAL A 19 -7.29 -1.19 6.26
N ARG A 20 -8.45 -0.52 6.32
CA ARG A 20 -9.35 -0.58 7.47
C ARG A 20 -9.86 -2.00 7.74
N ALA A 21 -10.23 -2.75 6.71
CA ALA A 21 -10.70 -4.14 6.85
C ALA A 21 -9.61 -5.09 7.37
N LEU A 22 -8.35 -4.84 7.00
CA LEU A 22 -7.22 -5.64 7.48
C LEU A 22 -6.79 -5.31 8.91
N THR A 23 -6.90 -4.04 9.32
CA THR A 23 -6.29 -3.51 10.54
C THR A 23 -7.31 -3.13 11.63
N GLY A 24 -8.56 -2.85 11.26
CA GLY A 24 -9.55 -2.22 12.14
C GLY A 24 -9.30 -0.74 12.40
N ILE A 25 -8.28 -0.13 11.79
CA ILE A 25 -7.88 1.27 11.98
C ILE A 25 -8.28 2.07 10.74
N GLU A 26 -8.91 3.23 10.93
CA GLU A 26 -9.22 4.17 9.86
C GLU A 26 -7.94 4.93 9.48
N PRO A 27 -7.42 4.76 8.23
CA PRO A 27 -6.20 5.45 7.80
C PRO A 27 -6.43 6.93 7.52
N ASP A 28 -7.62 7.33 7.07
CA ASP A 28 -7.98 8.71 6.77
C ASP A 28 -8.16 9.51 8.06
N ARG A 29 -7.29 10.50 8.27
CA ARG A 29 -7.21 11.27 9.51
C ARG A 29 -8.00 12.57 9.47
N TRP A 30 -8.08 13.18 8.29
CA TRP A 30 -8.70 14.48 8.12
C TRP A 30 -10.20 14.36 7.94
N GLU A 31 -10.95 15.22 8.58
CA GLU A 31 -12.40 15.31 8.40
C GLU A 31 -12.75 15.60 6.93
N GLU A 32 -11.89 16.34 6.23
CA GLU A 32 -12.03 16.65 4.82
C GLU A 32 -11.88 15.42 3.91
N GLU A 33 -10.96 14.50 4.22
CA GLU A 33 -10.80 13.21 3.52
C GLU A 33 -12.08 12.39 3.63
N ARG A 34 -12.59 12.26 4.85
CA ARG A 34 -13.85 11.53 5.13
C ARG A 34 -15.06 12.18 4.46
N ARG A 35 -15.12 13.51 4.43
CA ARG A 35 -16.21 14.25 3.77
C ARG A 35 -16.17 14.13 2.25
N ARG A 36 -14.98 14.11 1.66
CA ARG A 36 -14.77 13.98 0.21
C ARG A 36 -14.71 12.55 -0.26
N GLY A 37 -14.52 11.57 0.64
CA GLY A 37 -14.34 10.17 0.33
C GLY A 37 -13.04 9.86 -0.39
N LEU A 38 -12.00 10.73 -0.26
CA LEU A 38 -10.72 10.52 -0.92
C LEU A 38 -9.55 10.85 0.02
N THR A 39 -8.51 10.05 -0.02
CA THR A 39 -7.26 10.27 0.70
C THR A 39 -6.47 11.42 0.08
N ILE A 40 -6.06 12.39 0.89
CA ILE A 40 -5.32 13.59 0.49
C ILE A 40 -3.85 13.50 0.94
N ASP A 41 -3.63 13.07 2.18
CA ASP A 41 -2.32 12.90 2.80
C ASP A 41 -2.05 11.40 3.03
N LEU A 42 -0.88 11.05 3.55
CA LEU A 42 -0.55 9.68 3.90
C LEU A 42 -1.36 9.21 5.12
N GLY A 43 -2.11 8.13 4.93
CA GLY A 43 -2.78 7.40 5.99
C GLY A 43 -1.84 6.34 6.61
N PHE A 44 -2.00 6.08 7.91
CA PHE A 44 -1.19 5.07 8.59
C PHE A 44 -2.07 4.17 9.45
N ALA A 45 -1.91 2.87 9.25
CA ALA A 45 -2.55 1.84 10.05
C ALA A 45 -1.58 0.68 10.29
N TRP A 46 -1.84 -0.16 11.28
CA TRP A 46 -0.96 -1.28 11.60
C TRP A 46 -1.75 -2.47 12.10
N THR A 47 -1.16 -3.65 11.92
CA THR A 47 -1.72 -4.90 12.44
C THR A 47 -0.61 -5.93 12.62
N THR A 48 -0.91 -7.01 13.33
CA THR A 48 -0.06 -8.19 13.40
C THR A 48 -0.69 -9.27 12.53
N LEU A 49 0.07 -9.82 11.60
CA LEU A 49 -0.37 -10.90 10.72
C LEU A 49 -0.36 -12.26 11.43
N PRO A 50 -0.98 -13.32 10.85
CA PRO A 50 -1.03 -14.65 11.45
C PRO A 50 0.35 -15.25 11.81
N SER A 51 1.38 -14.92 11.06
CA SER A 51 2.77 -15.31 11.35
C SER A 51 3.39 -14.64 12.58
N GLY A 52 2.72 -13.65 13.18
CA GLY A 52 3.28 -12.79 14.21
C GLY A 52 4.12 -11.62 13.67
N ALA A 53 4.12 -11.38 12.35
CA ALA A 53 4.78 -10.22 11.75
C ALA A 53 3.95 -8.96 11.98
N ASP A 54 4.57 -7.91 12.51
CA ASP A 54 3.95 -6.58 12.61
C ASP A 54 4.08 -5.86 11.26
N VAL A 55 2.98 -5.36 10.77
CA VAL A 55 2.89 -4.62 9.50
C VAL A 55 2.33 -3.23 9.74
N ALA A 56 3.03 -2.22 9.24
CA ALA A 56 2.53 -0.87 9.12
C ALA A 56 2.11 -0.63 7.66
N PHE A 57 0.87 -0.22 7.45
CA PHE A 57 0.37 0.20 6.15
C PHE A 57 0.55 1.71 6.00
N VAL A 58 1.03 2.10 4.81
CA VAL A 58 1.05 3.48 4.34
C VAL A 58 -0.01 3.58 3.25
N ASP A 59 -1.15 4.14 3.58
CA ASP A 59 -2.22 4.36 2.62
C ASP A 59 -1.94 5.65 1.84
N VAL A 60 -1.74 5.50 0.53
CA VAL A 60 -1.37 6.63 -0.33
C VAL A 60 -2.58 7.15 -1.10
N PRO A 61 -2.64 8.48 -1.36
CA PRO A 61 -3.67 9.06 -2.19
C PRO A 61 -3.60 8.50 -3.61
N GLY A 62 -4.78 8.29 -4.23
CA GLY A 62 -4.88 7.75 -5.59
C GLY A 62 -5.06 8.80 -6.68
N HIS A 63 -5.26 10.08 -6.32
CA HIS A 63 -5.57 11.14 -7.25
C HIS A 63 -4.30 11.85 -7.73
N GLU A 64 -4.20 12.17 -9.04
CA GLU A 64 -3.04 12.81 -9.70
C GLU A 64 -2.53 14.09 -9.00
N ARG A 65 -3.43 14.88 -8.40
CA ARG A 65 -3.07 16.10 -7.65
C ARG A 65 -2.16 15.84 -6.45
N PHE A 66 -2.11 14.59 -5.98
CA PHE A 66 -1.36 14.20 -4.79
C PHE A 66 -0.18 13.26 -5.10
N ILE A 67 0.31 13.26 -6.35
CA ILE A 67 1.48 12.47 -6.76
C ILE A 67 2.69 12.68 -5.83
N PRO A 68 3.04 13.90 -5.36
CA PRO A 68 4.14 14.05 -4.41
C PRO A 68 3.93 13.29 -3.10
N ASN A 69 2.70 13.28 -2.56
CA ASN A 69 2.36 12.53 -1.35
C ASN A 69 2.40 11.02 -1.61
N MET A 70 1.89 10.57 -2.76
CA MET A 70 1.98 9.18 -3.19
C MET A 70 3.45 8.71 -3.26
N LEU A 71 4.33 9.45 -3.91
CA LEU A 71 5.75 9.12 -4.01
C LEU A 71 6.45 9.08 -2.65
N ALA A 72 6.09 10.00 -1.75
CA ALA A 72 6.60 10.01 -0.38
C ALA A 72 6.20 8.75 0.41
N GLY A 73 5.01 8.20 0.14
CA GLY A 73 4.53 6.96 0.74
C GLY A 73 5.11 5.69 0.10
N LEU A 74 5.27 5.67 -1.22
CA LEU A 74 5.80 4.52 -1.96
C LEU A 74 7.31 4.36 -1.78
N GLY A 75 8.07 5.47 -1.81
CA GLY A 75 9.53 5.45 -1.81
C GLY A 75 10.18 4.69 -0.65
N PRO A 76 9.68 4.79 0.59
CA PRO A 76 10.23 4.05 1.71
C PRO A 76 9.68 2.63 1.87
N ALA A 77 8.63 2.25 1.15
CA ALA A 77 7.96 0.97 1.34
C ALA A 77 8.62 -0.14 0.52
N PRO A 78 9.13 -1.21 1.15
CA PRO A 78 9.75 -2.33 0.44
C PRO A 78 8.73 -3.23 -0.26
N VAL A 79 7.45 -3.14 0.10
CA VAL A 79 6.35 -3.96 -0.43
C VAL A 79 5.17 -3.08 -0.78
N VAL A 80 4.55 -3.35 -1.91
CA VAL A 80 3.36 -2.63 -2.38
C VAL A 80 2.16 -3.57 -2.53
N MET A 81 1.02 -3.10 -2.08
CA MET A 81 -0.29 -3.69 -2.33
C MET A 81 -0.98 -2.86 -3.42
N PHE A 82 -0.95 -3.35 -4.67
CA PHE A 82 -1.56 -2.67 -5.80
C PHE A 82 -3.04 -3.07 -5.92
N VAL A 83 -3.93 -2.10 -5.83
CA VAL A 83 -5.38 -2.34 -5.74
C VAL A 83 -6.07 -1.88 -7.02
N VAL A 84 -6.83 -2.78 -7.64
CA VAL A 84 -7.67 -2.53 -8.82
C VAL A 84 -9.09 -2.98 -8.51
N ALA A 85 -10.09 -2.12 -8.76
CA ALA A 85 -11.48 -2.46 -8.51
C ALA A 85 -12.03 -3.39 -9.60
N ALA A 86 -12.73 -4.46 -9.21
CA ALA A 86 -13.28 -5.46 -10.11
C ALA A 86 -14.36 -4.90 -11.06
N ASP A 87 -15.14 -3.93 -10.59
CA ASP A 87 -16.21 -3.29 -11.36
C ASP A 87 -15.65 -2.30 -12.40
N GLU A 88 -14.63 -1.53 -12.03
CA GLU A 88 -14.06 -0.49 -12.89
C GLU A 88 -12.91 -1.02 -13.77
N GLY A 89 -11.99 -1.83 -13.21
CA GLY A 89 -10.80 -2.32 -13.89
C GLY A 89 -9.65 -1.32 -13.85
N TRP A 90 -8.72 -1.48 -14.77
CA TRP A 90 -7.56 -0.59 -14.89
C TRP A 90 -7.99 0.82 -15.33
N SER A 91 -7.37 1.84 -14.80
CA SER A 91 -7.70 3.24 -15.08
C SER A 91 -6.44 4.09 -15.30
N ALA A 92 -6.59 5.27 -15.90
CA ALA A 92 -5.48 6.19 -16.19
C ALA A 92 -4.61 6.52 -14.96
N GLN A 93 -5.21 6.71 -13.78
CA GLN A 93 -4.41 6.94 -12.56
C GLN A 93 -3.69 5.68 -12.07
N SER A 94 -4.10 4.48 -12.52
CA SER A 94 -3.32 3.27 -12.28
C SER A 94 -2.01 3.29 -13.06
N ASP A 95 -1.97 3.94 -14.24
CA ASP A 95 -0.74 4.16 -14.99
C ASP A 95 0.26 5.01 -14.21
N ASP A 96 -0.17 6.12 -13.59
CA ASP A 96 0.69 6.97 -12.77
C ASP A 96 1.34 6.17 -11.63
N HIS A 97 0.55 5.31 -10.97
CA HIS A 97 1.06 4.46 -9.91
C HIS A 97 2.01 3.38 -10.42
N ARG A 98 1.69 2.72 -11.56
CA ARG A 98 2.58 1.75 -12.22
C ARG A 98 3.93 2.39 -12.55
N ASP A 99 3.91 3.56 -13.19
CA ASP A 99 5.11 4.25 -13.64
C ASP A 99 5.96 4.71 -12.45
N ALA A 100 5.33 5.17 -11.38
CA ALA A 100 6.00 5.50 -10.12
C ALA A 100 6.69 4.27 -9.50
N LEU A 101 6.01 3.12 -9.45
CA LEU A 101 6.58 1.87 -8.92
C LEU A 101 7.77 1.38 -9.76
N ALA A 102 7.66 1.46 -11.09
CA ALA A 102 8.75 1.13 -12.01
C ALA A 102 9.95 2.06 -11.80
N ALA A 103 9.73 3.38 -11.72
CA ALA A 103 10.78 4.37 -11.50
C ALA A 103 11.46 4.22 -10.12
N LEU A 104 10.72 3.79 -9.09
CA LEU A 104 11.24 3.54 -7.74
C LEU A 104 11.91 2.17 -7.61
N GLY A 105 11.83 1.32 -8.64
CA GLY A 105 12.40 -0.03 -8.62
C GLY A 105 11.72 -0.96 -7.61
N VAL A 106 10.40 -0.85 -7.44
CA VAL A 106 9.66 -1.73 -6.54
C VAL A 106 9.54 -3.13 -7.16
N GLU A 107 10.09 -4.13 -6.47
CA GLU A 107 10.14 -5.52 -6.94
C GLU A 107 9.24 -6.47 -6.13
N HIS A 108 8.74 -6.03 -4.99
CA HIS A 108 7.97 -6.87 -4.08
C HIS A 108 6.58 -6.31 -3.87
N GLY A 109 5.56 -7.15 -4.01
CA GLY A 109 4.19 -6.75 -3.79
C GLY A 109 3.18 -7.84 -4.07
N LEU A 110 1.93 -7.47 -4.01
CA LEU A 110 0.79 -8.28 -4.39
C LEU A 110 -0.26 -7.41 -5.08
N LEU A 111 -1.08 -8.05 -5.92
CA LEU A 111 -2.20 -7.41 -6.60
C LEU A 111 -3.48 -7.78 -5.87
N VAL A 112 -4.32 -6.80 -5.62
CA VAL A 112 -5.62 -7.01 -4.99
C VAL A 112 -6.71 -6.55 -5.95
N ILE A 113 -7.56 -7.48 -6.38
CA ILE A 113 -8.78 -7.16 -7.11
C ILE A 113 -9.87 -6.93 -6.07
N SER A 114 -10.15 -5.66 -5.81
CA SER A 114 -11.10 -5.21 -4.79
C SER A 114 -12.54 -5.17 -5.32
N ARG A 115 -13.53 -4.90 -4.45
CA ARG A 115 -14.95 -4.80 -4.81
C ARG A 115 -15.47 -6.01 -5.59
N ALA A 116 -15.02 -7.21 -5.22
CA ALA A 116 -15.46 -8.44 -5.88
C ALA A 116 -16.98 -8.71 -5.77
N ASP A 117 -17.64 -8.08 -4.80
CA ASP A 117 -19.10 -8.07 -4.62
C ASP A 117 -19.86 -7.30 -5.72
N ARG A 118 -19.17 -6.46 -6.50
CA ARG A 118 -19.77 -5.62 -7.55
C ARG A 118 -19.54 -6.12 -8.97
N ALA A 119 -18.89 -7.26 -9.13
CA ALA A 119 -18.54 -7.79 -10.44
C ALA A 119 -18.84 -9.29 -10.55
N THR A 120 -19.12 -9.75 -11.77
CA THR A 120 -19.24 -11.17 -12.07
C THR A 120 -17.86 -11.84 -12.11
N ASP A 121 -17.79 -13.16 -11.93
CA ASP A 121 -16.54 -13.91 -12.01
C ASP A 121 -15.86 -13.73 -13.38
N THR A 122 -16.62 -13.63 -14.47
CA THR A 122 -16.09 -13.32 -15.81
C THR A 122 -15.40 -11.96 -15.82
N ARG A 123 -16.05 -10.92 -15.28
CA ARG A 123 -15.49 -9.57 -15.20
C ARG A 123 -14.21 -9.54 -14.34
N ILE A 124 -14.20 -10.23 -13.21
CA ILE A 124 -13.02 -10.39 -12.37
C ILE A 124 -11.88 -11.01 -13.16
N GLY A 125 -12.14 -12.07 -13.94
CA GLY A 125 -11.16 -12.70 -14.80
C GLY A 125 -10.58 -11.75 -15.85
N ASP A 126 -11.43 -10.95 -16.50
CA ASP A 126 -11.00 -9.93 -17.48
C ASP A 126 -10.12 -8.87 -16.85
N VAL A 127 -10.48 -8.39 -15.63
CA VAL A 127 -9.70 -7.38 -14.88
C VAL A 127 -8.34 -7.95 -14.45
N ILE A 128 -8.29 -9.21 -14.02
CA ILE A 128 -7.02 -9.89 -13.72
C ILE A 128 -6.13 -9.93 -14.96
N ALA A 129 -6.67 -10.36 -16.10
CA ALA A 129 -5.91 -10.47 -17.34
C ALA A 129 -5.37 -9.11 -17.80
N SER A 130 -6.20 -8.08 -17.82
CA SER A 130 -5.77 -6.72 -18.17
C SER A 130 -4.73 -6.16 -17.21
N THR A 131 -4.92 -6.34 -15.90
CA THR A 131 -3.95 -5.89 -14.89
C THR A 131 -2.57 -6.55 -15.05
N ARG A 132 -2.54 -7.84 -15.42
CA ARG A 132 -1.29 -8.55 -15.75
C ARG A 132 -0.57 -7.94 -16.93
N VAL A 133 -1.31 -7.60 -17.99
CA VAL A 133 -0.73 -6.96 -19.20
C VAL A 133 -0.11 -5.62 -18.83
N GLU A 134 -0.82 -4.79 -18.05
CA GLU A 134 -0.35 -3.46 -17.66
C GLU A 134 0.88 -3.49 -16.74
N LEU A 135 1.06 -4.55 -15.97
CA LEU A 135 2.19 -4.69 -15.04
C LEU A 135 3.33 -5.58 -15.58
N ALA A 136 3.22 -6.07 -16.83
CA ALA A 136 4.16 -7.04 -17.39
C ALA A 136 5.63 -6.57 -17.38
N ASP A 137 5.87 -5.27 -17.59
CA ASP A 137 7.20 -4.68 -17.62
C ASP A 137 7.63 -4.07 -16.27
N THR A 138 7.01 -4.48 -15.17
CA THR A 138 7.32 -3.99 -13.83
C THR A 138 7.82 -5.11 -12.91
N GLY A 139 8.39 -4.77 -11.77
CA GLY A 139 8.74 -5.73 -10.73
C GLY A 139 7.54 -6.50 -10.14
N LEU A 140 6.31 -6.09 -10.46
CA LEU A 140 5.08 -6.76 -10.02
C LEU A 140 4.47 -7.70 -11.07
N ALA A 141 5.13 -7.96 -12.19
CA ALA A 141 4.62 -8.83 -13.25
C ALA A 141 4.15 -10.20 -12.73
N GLU A 142 4.93 -10.83 -11.85
CA GLU A 142 4.65 -12.14 -11.26
C GLU A 142 4.07 -12.05 -9.83
N ALA A 143 3.65 -10.87 -9.39
CA ALA A 143 3.10 -10.69 -8.05
C ALA A 143 1.83 -11.54 -7.84
N PRO A 144 1.63 -12.17 -6.68
CA PRO A 144 0.41 -12.91 -6.40
C PRO A 144 -0.83 -12.02 -6.49
N ILE A 145 -1.95 -12.59 -6.90
CA ILE A 145 -3.24 -11.90 -7.01
C ILE A 145 -4.19 -12.47 -5.97
N VAL A 146 -4.92 -11.59 -5.28
CA VAL A 146 -6.00 -11.95 -4.36
C VAL A 146 -7.26 -11.16 -4.72
N VAL A 147 -8.39 -11.85 -4.77
CA VAL A 147 -9.70 -11.26 -5.06
C VAL A 147 -10.43 -11.02 -3.75
N VAL A 148 -10.87 -9.77 -3.51
CA VAL A 148 -11.37 -9.34 -2.20
C VAL A 148 -12.66 -8.52 -2.31
N SER A 149 -13.62 -8.81 -1.43
CA SER A 149 -14.65 -7.84 -1.02
C SER A 149 -14.41 -7.45 0.45
N ALA A 150 -13.92 -6.24 0.66
CA ALA A 150 -13.74 -5.72 2.02
C ALA A 150 -15.05 -5.53 2.77
N LEU A 151 -16.16 -5.31 2.03
CA LEU A 151 -17.50 -5.13 2.59
C LEU A 151 -18.06 -6.44 3.14
N GLU A 152 -17.89 -7.54 2.40
CA GLU A 152 -18.38 -8.87 2.76
C GLU A 152 -17.36 -9.70 3.56
N GLY A 153 -16.13 -9.23 3.70
CA GLY A 153 -15.04 -9.97 4.31
C GLY A 153 -14.46 -11.09 3.43
N ARG A 154 -14.94 -11.25 2.19
CA ARG A 154 -14.47 -12.28 1.25
C ARG A 154 -13.01 -12.04 0.88
N GLY A 155 -12.18 -13.07 0.95
CA GLY A 155 -10.77 -13.04 0.53
C GLY A 155 -9.82 -12.36 1.51
N LEU A 156 -10.29 -11.80 2.64
CA LEU A 156 -9.41 -11.11 3.59
C LEU A 156 -8.40 -12.04 4.26
N ASP A 157 -8.77 -13.27 4.57
CA ASP A 157 -7.85 -14.24 5.19
C ASP A 157 -6.82 -14.75 4.18
N GLU A 158 -7.22 -14.95 2.93
CA GLU A 158 -6.30 -15.25 1.83
C GLU A 158 -5.32 -14.08 1.62
N LEU A 159 -5.81 -12.84 1.68
CA LEU A 159 -4.97 -11.65 1.56
C LEU A 159 -3.94 -11.57 2.69
N ARG A 160 -4.32 -11.84 3.95
CA ARG A 160 -3.39 -11.89 5.09
C ARG A 160 -2.31 -12.95 4.89
N THR A 161 -2.71 -14.15 4.44
CA THR A 161 -1.79 -15.27 4.20
C THR A 161 -0.84 -14.98 3.04
N THR A 162 -1.35 -14.40 1.95
CA THR A 162 -0.56 -14.03 0.77
C THR A 162 0.43 -12.92 1.12
N LEU A 163 -0.01 -11.92 1.89
CA LEU A 163 0.85 -10.85 2.37
C LEU A 163 1.98 -11.40 3.25
N ASP A 164 1.68 -12.31 4.18
CA ASP A 164 2.70 -13.01 4.99
C ASP A 164 3.74 -13.70 4.11
N ALA A 165 3.31 -14.40 3.07
CA ALA A 165 4.20 -15.10 2.14
C ALA A 165 5.09 -14.12 1.33
N VAL A 166 4.54 -12.99 0.91
CA VAL A 166 5.31 -11.93 0.24
C VAL A 166 6.35 -11.33 1.17
N LEU A 167 5.96 -10.96 2.38
CA LEU A 167 6.85 -10.37 3.38
C LEU A 167 7.98 -11.32 3.79
N ALA A 168 7.70 -12.62 3.88
CA ALA A 168 8.71 -13.64 4.19
C ALA A 168 9.83 -13.73 3.13
N ARG A 169 9.52 -13.38 1.87
CA ARG A 169 10.47 -13.38 0.74
C ARG A 169 11.13 -12.02 0.51
N THR A 170 10.60 -10.96 1.09
CA THR A 170 11.14 -9.60 0.92
C THR A 170 12.45 -9.44 1.69
N PRO A 171 13.53 -8.96 1.05
CA PRO A 171 14.78 -8.68 1.71
C PRO A 171 14.60 -7.72 2.90
N ARG A 172 15.29 -8.02 3.98
CA ARG A 172 15.24 -7.15 5.16
C ARG A 172 16.07 -5.89 4.93
N PRO A 173 15.63 -4.73 5.42
CA PRO A 173 16.46 -3.55 5.43
C PRO A 173 17.79 -3.83 6.12
N PRO A 174 18.94 -3.42 5.54
CA PRO A 174 20.24 -3.63 6.17
C PRO A 174 20.33 -2.85 7.49
N THR A 175 20.74 -3.53 8.55
CA THR A 175 20.93 -2.91 9.88
C THR A 175 22.32 -2.32 10.05
N SER A 176 23.26 -2.64 9.15
CA SER A 176 24.62 -2.13 9.11
C SER A 176 24.77 -1.04 8.05
N GLY A 177 25.74 -0.14 8.24
CA GLY A 177 26.03 0.92 7.30
C GLY A 177 25.44 2.28 7.68
N ARG A 178 25.36 3.19 6.71
CA ARG A 178 24.82 4.54 6.93
C ARG A 178 23.33 4.50 7.18
N VAL A 179 22.86 5.25 8.18
CA VAL A 179 21.45 5.45 8.44
C VAL A 179 20.78 6.13 7.23
N ARG A 180 19.71 5.51 6.72
CA ARG A 180 18.82 6.12 5.74
C ARG A 180 17.43 6.14 6.32
N PHE A 181 16.91 7.34 6.54
CA PHE A 181 15.60 7.57 7.12
C PHE A 181 14.77 8.45 6.17
N TRP A 182 13.65 7.94 5.72
CA TRP A 182 12.69 8.68 4.91
C TRP A 182 11.77 9.45 5.84
N ILE A 183 11.82 10.78 5.76
CA ILE A 183 11.01 11.66 6.61
C ILE A 183 9.69 11.95 5.90
N ASP A 184 8.58 11.60 6.53
CA ASP A 184 7.23 11.96 6.09
C ASP A 184 6.72 13.23 6.76
N ARG A 185 7.16 13.49 8.01
CA ARG A 185 6.79 14.70 8.76
C ARG A 185 7.94 15.23 9.60
N SER A 186 7.96 16.56 9.73
CA SER A 186 8.84 17.27 10.65
C SER A 186 8.04 18.35 11.37
N PHE A 187 8.12 18.39 12.70
CA PHE A 187 7.44 19.37 13.54
C PHE A 187 8.23 19.66 14.81
N THR A 188 7.97 20.80 15.42
CA THR A 188 8.60 21.18 16.67
C THR A 188 7.69 20.87 17.87
N ARG A 189 8.26 20.25 18.91
CA ARG A 189 7.56 20.01 20.16
C ARG A 189 8.31 20.69 21.30
N THR A 190 7.59 21.43 22.14
CA THR A 190 8.16 22.09 23.31
C THR A 190 8.83 21.06 24.24
N GLY A 191 10.09 21.32 24.61
CA GLY A 191 10.89 20.43 25.45
C GLY A 191 11.61 19.30 24.73
N ALA A 192 11.23 18.97 23.48
CA ALA A 192 11.89 17.92 22.68
C ALA A 192 12.63 18.46 21.44
N GLY A 193 12.35 19.71 21.03
CA GLY A 193 12.95 20.29 19.82
C GLY A 193 12.27 19.78 18.56
N THR A 194 13.04 19.59 17.48
CA THR A 194 12.55 19.07 16.22
C THR A 194 12.31 17.56 16.31
N VAL A 195 11.09 17.15 16.02
CA VAL A 195 10.68 15.75 15.95
C VAL A 195 10.42 15.41 14.48
N VAL A 196 10.89 14.26 14.03
CA VAL A 196 10.60 13.72 12.71
C VAL A 196 9.92 12.37 12.84
N THR A 197 9.00 12.09 11.91
CA THR A 197 8.41 10.77 11.72
C THR A 197 8.75 10.25 10.34
N GLY A 198 8.80 8.93 10.18
CA GLY A 198 9.17 8.35 8.89
C GLY A 198 9.56 6.88 8.98
N THR A 199 10.13 6.37 7.91
CA THR A 199 10.54 4.97 7.75
C THR A 199 12.06 4.84 7.74
N LEU A 200 12.61 4.00 8.61
CA LEU A 200 14.03 3.65 8.62
C LEU A 200 14.31 2.59 7.55
N ALA A 201 14.95 2.99 6.46
CA ALA A 201 15.24 2.11 5.32
C ALA A 201 16.59 1.40 5.42
N ALA A 202 17.53 1.93 6.22
CA ALA A 202 18.83 1.30 6.45
C ALA A 202 19.48 1.82 7.74
N GLY A 203 20.39 1.03 8.31
CA GLY A 203 21.17 1.36 9.51
C GLY A 203 20.37 1.13 10.79
N THR A 204 20.91 1.59 11.90
CA THR A 204 20.33 1.50 13.24
C THR A 204 20.43 2.85 13.93
N ILE A 205 19.35 3.26 14.61
CA ILE A 205 19.30 4.44 15.46
C ILE A 205 19.13 3.93 16.89
N GLY A 206 20.07 4.29 17.76
CA GLY A 206 20.01 4.02 19.19
C GLY A 206 19.57 5.26 19.98
N VAL A 207 19.06 5.05 21.18
CA VAL A 207 18.77 6.08 22.21
C VAL A 207 19.88 6.07 23.21
#